data_a3e31f61ee8d79e02aff737effe3b390
#
_entry.id   a3e31f61ee8d79e02aff737effe3b390
#
_cell.length_a   1.000
_cell.length_b   1.000
_cell.length_c   1.000
_cell.angle_alpha   90.00
_cell.angle_beta   90.00
_cell.angle_gamma   90.00
#
_symmetry.space_group_name_H-M   'P 1'
#
loop_
_entity.id
_entity.type
_entity.pdbx_description
1 polymer ?
#
loop_
_entity_poly.entity_id
_entity_poly.type
_entity_poly.pdbx_seq_one_letter_code
_entity_poly.pdbx_strand_id
1 'polypeptide(L)'
;MNGLEIYQNVLTPDQCNQLIKLFGDDDRKESGKITSPTLGNVEDPDLKISTDLQLNFLNPDDKPYNDIILESLVRRIALFKQKYAFLDICDKWDISGEYNIQRYNDGEGFFKPHCEHGTKNSYRMLAWMIYLTDSICGTEFPYQNTIVEAKKGNLAIWSAGWTHPHKGQTPNVGIKYIITGWCHFNNNSD
;
A
#
# COMPACT_ATOMS: atom_id res chain seq x y z
N MET A 1 11.59 -8.95 16.73
CA MET A 1 11.33 -8.36 15.40
C MET A 1 10.10 -9.07 14.82
N ASN A 2 9.09 -8.32 14.37
CA ASN A 2 7.84 -8.91 13.90
C ASN A 2 7.54 -8.67 12.40
N GLY A 3 8.50 -8.08 11.67
CA GLY A 3 8.35 -7.83 10.22
C GLY A 3 7.36 -6.74 9.83
N LEU A 4 6.88 -5.94 10.79
CA LEU A 4 6.03 -4.77 10.58
C LEU A 4 6.71 -3.54 11.20
N GLU A 5 6.89 -2.48 10.42
CA GLU A 5 7.49 -1.22 10.85
C GLU A 5 6.61 -0.03 10.46
N ILE A 6 6.57 0.96 11.34
CA ILE A 6 5.83 2.20 11.14
C ILE A 6 6.81 3.37 11.18
N TYR A 7 6.82 4.16 10.12
CA TYR A 7 7.62 5.37 9.99
C TYR A 7 6.69 6.59 10.02
N GLN A 8 6.95 7.49 10.96
CA GLN A 8 6.12 8.69 11.12
C GLN A 8 6.59 9.80 10.17
N ASN A 9 5.63 10.62 9.73
CA ASN A 9 5.87 11.86 8.98
C ASN A 9 6.79 11.66 7.76
N VAL A 10 6.55 10.60 6.97
CA VAL A 10 7.32 10.37 5.74
C VAL A 10 6.89 11.31 4.63
N LEU A 11 5.65 11.77 4.68
CA LEU A 11 5.13 12.87 3.88
C LEU A 11 4.63 13.98 4.81
N THR A 12 4.80 15.24 4.40
CA THR A 12 4.22 16.38 5.10
C THR A 12 2.71 16.45 4.88
N PRO A 13 1.95 17.14 5.76
CA PRO A 13 0.51 17.34 5.53
C PRO A 13 0.19 17.99 4.17
N ASP A 14 1.03 18.92 3.71
CA ASP A 14 0.85 19.59 2.41
C ASP A 14 1.06 18.64 1.24
N GLN A 15 2.08 17.75 1.32
CA GLN A 15 2.30 16.70 0.31
C GLN A 15 1.11 15.73 0.26
N CYS A 16 0.57 15.32 1.40
CA CYS A 16 -0.64 14.49 1.45
C CYS A 16 -1.84 15.17 0.81
N ASN A 17 -2.06 16.46 1.11
CA ASN A 17 -3.16 17.25 0.53
C ASN A 17 -2.97 17.42 -0.99
N GLN A 18 -1.73 17.61 -1.44
CA GLN A 18 -1.42 17.72 -2.87
C GLN A 18 -1.74 16.41 -3.60
N LEU A 19 -1.38 15.25 -3.04
CA LEU A 19 -1.71 13.93 -3.61
C LEU A 19 -3.21 13.68 -3.67
N ILE A 20 -3.96 14.07 -2.63
CA ILE A 20 -5.42 13.97 -2.62
C ILE A 20 -6.04 14.88 -3.70
N LYS A 21 -5.50 16.07 -3.90
CA LYS A 21 -5.95 16.98 -4.96
C LYS A 21 -5.67 16.38 -6.34
N LEU A 22 -4.44 15.90 -6.59
CA LEU A 22 -4.08 15.25 -7.85
C LEU A 22 -4.99 14.05 -8.14
N PHE A 23 -5.26 13.20 -7.12
CA PHE A 23 -6.23 12.11 -7.23
C PHE A 23 -7.63 12.64 -7.59
N GLY A 24 -8.06 13.74 -6.99
CA GLY A 24 -9.38 14.35 -7.28
C GLY A 24 -9.52 14.76 -8.74
N ASP A 25 -8.46 15.36 -9.29
CA ASP A 25 -8.43 15.93 -10.64
C ASP A 25 -8.15 14.87 -11.74
N ASP A 26 -7.73 13.64 -11.40
CA ASP A 26 -7.38 12.59 -12.35
C ASP A 26 -8.61 11.80 -12.80
N ASP A 27 -8.82 11.67 -14.10
CA ASP A 27 -9.99 10.97 -14.68
C ASP A 27 -9.78 9.44 -14.84
N ARG A 28 -8.58 8.91 -14.58
CA ARG A 28 -8.25 7.47 -14.71
C ARG A 28 -8.74 6.62 -13.53
N LYS A 29 -9.43 7.19 -12.56
CA LYS A 29 -9.98 6.47 -11.41
C LYS A 29 -10.96 5.38 -11.81
N GLU A 30 -10.86 4.24 -11.17
CA GLU A 30 -11.72 3.07 -11.38
C GLU A 30 -12.31 2.56 -10.05
N SER A 31 -13.34 1.70 -10.14
CA SER A 31 -13.77 0.86 -9.02
C SER A 31 -12.61 -0.02 -8.54
N GLY A 32 -12.44 -0.14 -7.23
CA GLY A 32 -11.41 -0.98 -6.65
C GLY A 32 -11.57 -2.45 -7.01
N LYS A 33 -10.47 -3.09 -7.44
CA LYS A 33 -10.41 -4.49 -7.83
C LYS A 33 -9.59 -5.31 -6.84
N ILE A 34 -9.85 -6.61 -6.79
CA ILE A 34 -9.04 -7.62 -6.11
C ILE A 34 -8.44 -8.58 -7.14
N THR A 35 -7.33 -9.22 -6.80
CA THR A 35 -6.76 -10.29 -7.64
C THR A 35 -7.37 -11.63 -7.25
N SER A 36 -8.29 -12.12 -8.08
CA SER A 36 -8.85 -13.48 -7.96
C SER A 36 -7.85 -14.52 -8.48
N PRO A 37 -7.67 -15.67 -7.80
CA PRO A 37 -6.80 -16.75 -8.27
C PRO A 37 -7.18 -17.28 -9.67
N THR A 38 -8.46 -17.25 -10.01
CA THR A 38 -9.00 -17.82 -11.25
C THR A 38 -9.32 -16.79 -12.32
N LEU A 39 -9.88 -15.62 -11.92
CA LEU A 39 -10.48 -14.65 -12.84
C LEU A 39 -9.56 -13.45 -13.13
N GLY A 40 -8.41 -13.32 -12.44
CA GLY A 40 -7.57 -12.12 -12.55
C GLY A 40 -8.09 -10.96 -11.69
N ASN A 41 -7.94 -9.73 -12.17
CA ASN A 41 -8.44 -8.56 -11.45
C ASN A 41 -9.95 -8.41 -11.67
N VAL A 42 -10.72 -8.50 -10.59
CA VAL A 42 -12.18 -8.45 -10.59
C VAL A 42 -12.70 -7.51 -9.50
N GLU A 43 -13.85 -6.93 -9.72
CA GLU A 43 -14.63 -6.27 -8.69
C GLU A 43 -15.36 -7.32 -7.86
N ASP A 44 -15.23 -7.25 -6.54
CA ASP A 44 -15.95 -8.10 -5.58
C ASP A 44 -16.36 -7.22 -4.38
N PRO A 45 -17.59 -6.67 -4.40
CA PRO A 45 -18.07 -5.77 -3.35
C PRO A 45 -18.18 -6.42 -1.96
N ASP A 46 -18.24 -7.76 -1.88
CA ASP A 46 -18.22 -8.48 -0.60
C ASP A 46 -16.81 -8.51 0.02
N LEU A 47 -15.79 -8.26 -0.76
CA LEU A 47 -14.39 -8.22 -0.33
C LEU A 47 -13.84 -6.80 -0.24
N LYS A 48 -14.12 -5.95 -1.26
CA LYS A 48 -13.54 -4.60 -1.34
C LYS A 48 -14.50 -3.64 -2.05
N ILE A 49 -14.70 -2.48 -1.44
CA ILE A 49 -15.30 -1.32 -2.07
C ILE A 49 -14.37 -0.14 -1.90
N SER A 50 -13.92 0.47 -2.98
CA SER A 50 -13.07 1.66 -3.01
C SER A 50 -13.10 2.32 -4.40
N THR A 51 -12.55 3.53 -4.48
CA THR A 51 -12.14 4.14 -5.75
C THR A 51 -10.62 4.12 -5.81
N ASP A 52 -10.05 3.51 -6.84
CA ASP A 52 -8.62 3.32 -7.01
C ASP A 52 -8.09 4.12 -8.21
N LEU A 53 -6.87 4.63 -8.08
CA LEU A 53 -6.07 5.19 -9.16
C LEU A 53 -4.77 4.40 -9.22
N GLN A 54 -4.59 3.62 -10.29
CA GLN A 54 -3.35 2.89 -10.54
C GLN A 54 -2.31 3.83 -11.15
N LEU A 55 -1.11 3.81 -10.58
CA LEU A 55 0.02 4.64 -10.95
C LEU A 55 1.27 3.77 -11.14
N ASN A 56 2.29 4.33 -11.83
CA ASN A 56 3.55 3.62 -12.05
C ASN A 56 4.74 4.59 -11.95
N PHE A 57 5.76 4.24 -11.16
CA PHE A 57 6.97 5.04 -11.00
C PHE A 57 7.76 5.23 -12.32
N LEU A 58 7.54 4.36 -13.31
CA LEU A 58 8.20 4.43 -14.61
C LEU A 58 7.38 5.17 -15.67
N ASN A 59 6.11 5.52 -15.37
CA ASN A 59 5.25 6.24 -16.30
C ASN A 59 5.50 7.77 -16.17
N PRO A 60 5.91 8.47 -17.25
CA PRO A 60 6.11 9.91 -17.22
C PRO A 60 4.86 10.72 -16.86
N ASP A 61 3.67 10.21 -17.20
CA ASP A 61 2.40 10.89 -16.89
C ASP A 61 2.09 10.89 -15.38
N ASP A 62 2.70 9.97 -14.63
CA ASP A 62 2.54 9.86 -13.18
C ASP A 62 3.59 10.66 -12.40
N LYS A 63 4.47 11.38 -13.11
CA LYS A 63 5.54 12.18 -12.51
C LYS A 63 5.07 13.13 -11.38
N PRO A 64 3.93 13.82 -11.48
CA PRO A 64 3.46 14.69 -10.39
C PRO A 64 3.23 13.96 -9.05
N TYR A 65 2.84 12.69 -9.09
CA TYR A 65 2.69 11.84 -7.91
C TYR A 65 4.05 11.27 -7.47
N ASN A 66 4.83 10.78 -8.44
CA ASN A 66 6.11 10.12 -8.21
C ASN A 66 7.13 11.02 -7.53
N ASP A 67 7.22 12.29 -7.93
CA ASP A 67 8.13 13.29 -7.33
C ASP A 67 7.86 13.52 -5.83
N ILE A 68 6.63 13.31 -5.38
CA ILE A 68 6.26 13.48 -3.96
C ILE A 68 6.61 12.22 -3.14
N ILE A 69 6.42 11.04 -3.72
CA ILE A 69 6.39 9.77 -2.97
C ILE A 69 7.75 9.09 -2.95
N LEU A 70 8.44 9.02 -4.11
CA LEU A 70 9.50 8.06 -4.37
C LEU A 70 10.70 8.24 -3.44
N GLU A 71 11.20 9.46 -3.25
CA GLU A 71 12.38 9.71 -2.42
C GLU A 71 12.14 9.28 -0.96
N SER A 72 10.98 9.62 -0.41
CA SER A 72 10.62 9.26 0.96
C SER A 72 10.45 7.75 1.14
N LEU A 73 9.86 7.07 0.15
CA LEU A 73 9.69 5.63 0.15
C LEU A 73 11.05 4.91 0.10
N VAL A 74 11.92 5.26 -0.86
CA VAL A 74 13.26 4.66 -1.00
C VAL A 74 14.06 4.76 0.29
N ARG A 75 14.06 5.93 0.92
CA ARG A 75 14.75 6.14 2.22
C ARG A 75 14.22 5.20 3.31
N ARG A 76 12.92 4.96 3.38
CA ARG A 76 12.31 4.11 4.43
C ARG A 76 12.50 2.62 4.14
N ILE A 77 12.44 2.21 2.88
CA ILE A 77 12.82 0.85 2.48
C ILE A 77 14.28 0.56 2.86
N ALA A 78 15.20 1.51 2.64
CA ALA A 78 16.60 1.36 3.06
C ALA A 78 16.74 1.18 4.59
N LEU A 79 15.99 1.95 5.39
CA LEU A 79 15.96 1.78 6.86
C LEU A 79 15.36 0.43 7.28
N PHE A 80 14.32 -0.04 6.59
CA PHE A 80 13.73 -1.34 6.82
C PHE A 80 14.76 -2.46 6.56
N LYS A 81 15.49 -2.39 5.44
CA LYS A 81 16.59 -3.32 5.13
C LYS A 81 17.67 -3.33 6.21
N GLN A 82 18.11 -2.16 6.69
CA GLN A 82 19.11 -2.09 7.79
C GLN A 82 18.65 -2.83 9.06
N LYS A 83 17.35 -2.76 9.37
CA LYS A 83 16.77 -3.45 10.53
C LYS A 83 16.64 -4.95 10.31
N TYR A 84 16.36 -5.37 9.09
CA TYR A 84 16.15 -6.74 8.66
C TYR A 84 17.24 -7.17 7.68
N ALA A 85 18.48 -7.26 8.16
CA ALA A 85 19.68 -7.44 7.33
C ALA A 85 19.65 -8.68 6.42
N PHE A 86 18.83 -9.70 6.72
CA PHE A 86 18.64 -10.85 5.84
C PHE A 86 18.10 -10.44 4.46
N LEU A 87 17.40 -9.32 4.36
CA LEU A 87 16.89 -8.78 3.10
C LEU A 87 17.99 -8.38 2.10
N ASP A 88 19.24 -8.21 2.56
CA ASP A 88 20.38 -7.91 1.70
C ASP A 88 21.06 -9.17 1.14
N ILE A 89 20.76 -10.33 1.69
CA ILE A 89 21.37 -11.62 1.29
C ILE A 89 20.39 -12.60 0.66
N CYS A 90 19.10 -12.25 0.60
CA CYS A 90 18.12 -12.99 -0.19
C CYS A 90 18.24 -12.62 -1.68
N ASP A 91 17.44 -13.29 -2.52
CA ASP A 91 17.36 -12.97 -3.94
C ASP A 91 17.08 -11.47 -4.17
N LYS A 92 17.55 -10.95 -5.30
CA LYS A 92 17.38 -9.54 -5.64
C LYS A 92 15.90 -9.16 -5.70
N TRP A 93 15.59 -8.03 -5.12
CA TRP A 93 14.25 -7.45 -5.11
C TRP A 93 14.33 -5.92 -5.15
N ASP A 94 13.25 -5.28 -5.59
CA ASP A 94 13.17 -3.83 -5.70
C ASP A 94 11.73 -3.34 -5.43
N ILE A 95 11.58 -2.02 -5.30
CA ILE A 95 10.26 -1.39 -5.26
C ILE A 95 9.58 -1.66 -6.60
N SER A 96 8.33 -2.18 -6.55
CA SER A 96 7.51 -2.35 -7.76
C SER A 96 7.29 -1.02 -8.46
N GLY A 97 7.27 -1.04 -9.80
CA GLY A 97 6.84 0.13 -10.56
C GLY A 97 5.40 0.53 -10.24
N GLU A 98 4.51 -0.43 -10.06
CA GLU A 98 3.08 -0.19 -9.86
C GLU A 98 2.73 0.06 -8.39
N TYR A 99 1.84 1.02 -8.16
CA TYR A 99 1.22 1.33 -6.87
C TYR A 99 -0.16 1.94 -7.09
N ASN A 100 -0.96 2.07 -6.02
CA ASN A 100 -2.31 2.63 -6.10
C ASN A 100 -2.53 3.72 -5.06
N ILE A 101 -3.25 4.77 -5.43
CA ILE A 101 -3.94 5.62 -4.47
C ILE A 101 -5.38 5.11 -4.38
N GLN A 102 -5.86 4.90 -3.14
CA GLN A 102 -7.18 4.34 -2.88
C GLN A 102 -7.96 5.29 -1.98
N ARG A 103 -9.20 5.57 -2.36
CA ARG A 103 -10.17 6.31 -1.58
C ARG A 103 -11.24 5.36 -1.07
N TYR A 104 -11.54 5.49 0.22
CA TYR A 104 -12.63 4.81 0.90
C TYR A 104 -13.56 5.84 1.52
N ASN A 105 -14.83 5.86 1.08
CA ASN A 105 -15.88 6.64 1.70
C ASN A 105 -16.45 5.93 2.92
N ASP A 106 -17.43 6.54 3.61
CA ASP A 106 -18.18 5.91 4.68
C ASP A 106 -18.72 4.55 4.24
N GLY A 107 -18.47 3.52 5.04
CA GLY A 107 -18.90 2.16 4.79
C GLY A 107 -18.06 1.39 3.76
N GLU A 108 -17.13 2.03 3.05
CA GLU A 108 -16.23 1.36 2.12
C GLU A 108 -14.98 0.82 2.81
N GLY A 109 -14.38 -0.24 2.27
CA GLY A 109 -13.20 -0.85 2.87
C GLY A 109 -12.73 -2.11 2.14
N PHE A 110 -11.67 -2.71 2.68
CA PHE A 110 -11.30 -4.09 2.39
C PHE A 110 -11.78 -4.95 3.56
N PHE A 111 -12.87 -5.68 3.38
CA PHE A 111 -13.68 -6.21 4.47
C PHE A 111 -13.14 -7.49 5.12
N LYS A 112 -12.27 -8.22 4.42
CA LYS A 112 -11.73 -9.49 4.94
C LYS A 112 -10.23 -9.43 5.15
N PRO A 113 -9.70 -10.13 6.18
CA PRO A 113 -8.26 -10.29 6.33
C PRO A 113 -7.67 -10.98 5.11
N HIS A 114 -6.55 -10.46 4.61
CA HIS A 114 -5.80 -11.01 3.49
C HIS A 114 -4.30 -10.80 3.70
N CYS A 115 -3.50 -11.51 2.94
CA CYS A 115 -2.09 -11.22 2.74
C CYS A 115 -1.84 -10.92 1.26
N GLU A 116 -0.67 -10.40 0.96
CA GLU A 116 -0.32 -9.97 -0.41
C GLU A 116 0.14 -11.13 -1.30
N HIS A 117 0.44 -12.30 -0.71
CA HIS A 117 0.79 -13.50 -1.45
C HIS A 117 -0.45 -14.23 -1.95
N GLY A 118 -0.35 -14.71 -3.17
CA GLY A 118 -1.29 -15.60 -3.82
C GLY A 118 -0.62 -16.27 -5.02
N THR A 119 -1.33 -17.16 -5.72
CA THR A 119 -0.77 -17.88 -6.88
C THR A 119 -0.27 -16.95 -7.98
N LYS A 120 -0.85 -15.77 -8.11
CA LYS A 120 -0.45 -14.75 -9.10
C LYS A 120 0.49 -13.67 -8.55
N ASN A 121 0.69 -13.62 -7.24
CA ASN A 121 1.44 -12.57 -6.54
C ASN A 121 2.52 -13.13 -5.61
N SER A 122 2.99 -14.36 -5.86
CA SER A 122 4.02 -15.01 -5.03
C SER A 122 5.37 -14.30 -5.05
N TYR A 123 5.60 -13.43 -6.03
CA TYR A 123 6.81 -12.62 -6.18
C TYR A 123 6.84 -11.37 -5.30
N ARG A 124 5.74 -11.01 -4.62
CA ARG A 124 5.72 -9.89 -3.69
C ARG A 124 6.51 -10.23 -2.43
N MET A 125 7.49 -9.41 -2.09
CA MET A 125 8.34 -9.61 -0.92
C MET A 125 7.88 -8.78 0.28
N LEU A 126 7.65 -7.49 0.04
CA LEU A 126 7.13 -6.54 1.02
C LEU A 126 5.89 -5.86 0.46
N ALA A 127 5.04 -5.43 1.37
CA ALA A 127 4.01 -4.45 1.09
C ALA A 127 4.28 -3.17 1.89
N TRP A 128 3.83 -2.04 1.36
CA TRP A 128 3.92 -0.76 2.02
C TRP A 128 2.64 0.06 1.81
N MET A 129 2.34 0.90 2.79
CA MET A 129 1.16 1.75 2.76
C MET A 129 1.46 3.10 3.40
N ILE A 130 1.08 4.21 2.72
CA ILE A 130 1.13 5.56 3.28
C ILE A 130 -0.30 6.04 3.51
N TYR A 131 -0.59 6.55 4.69
CA TYR A 131 -1.87 7.20 5.00
C TYR A 131 -1.83 8.67 4.57
N LEU A 132 -2.82 9.09 3.76
CA LEU A 132 -2.94 10.48 3.30
C LEU A 132 -3.92 11.31 4.14
N THR A 133 -4.73 10.64 4.98
CA THR A 133 -5.68 11.26 5.91
C THR A 133 -5.50 10.71 7.31
N ASP A 134 -5.82 11.50 8.32
CA ASP A 134 -6.10 10.97 9.66
C ASP A 134 -7.45 10.26 9.63
N SER A 135 -7.53 9.11 10.27
CA SER A 135 -8.78 8.36 10.46
C SER A 135 -8.70 7.57 11.76
N ILE A 136 -9.83 7.43 12.43
CA ILE A 136 -9.97 6.52 13.58
C ILE A 136 -9.88 5.05 13.15
N CYS A 137 -10.00 4.78 11.84
CA CYS A 137 -10.01 3.46 11.24
C CYS A 137 -8.66 3.15 10.59
N GLY A 138 -7.83 2.40 11.29
CA GLY A 138 -6.48 2.01 10.88
C GLY A 138 -6.42 0.75 10.03
N THR A 139 -5.33 0.01 10.18
CA THR A 139 -5.12 -1.30 9.57
C THR A 139 -4.79 -2.33 10.65
N GLU A 140 -5.61 -3.36 10.74
CA GLU A 140 -5.46 -4.45 11.71
C GLU A 140 -4.46 -5.48 11.20
N PHE A 141 -3.57 -5.93 12.09
CA PHE A 141 -2.62 -7.03 11.89
C PHE A 141 -2.85 -8.06 13.00
N PRO A 142 -3.76 -9.04 12.80
CA PRO A 142 -4.18 -9.95 13.86
C PRO A 142 -3.05 -10.80 14.43
N TYR A 143 -2.09 -11.27 13.61
CA TYR A 143 -0.99 -12.08 14.11
C TYR A 143 0.08 -11.28 14.85
N GLN A 144 0.18 -9.98 14.59
CA GLN A 144 1.02 -9.06 15.33
C GLN A 144 0.30 -8.46 16.55
N ASN A 145 -0.99 -8.80 16.72
CA ASN A 145 -1.85 -8.25 17.76
C ASN A 145 -1.78 -6.71 17.83
N THR A 146 -1.91 -6.07 16.66
CA THR A 146 -1.72 -4.62 16.55
C THR A 146 -2.69 -3.99 15.56
N ILE A 147 -3.02 -2.72 15.80
CA ILE A 147 -3.69 -1.85 14.86
C ILE A 147 -2.72 -0.71 14.53
N VAL A 148 -2.39 -0.58 13.26
CA VAL A 148 -1.64 0.57 12.76
C VAL A 148 -2.62 1.73 12.58
N GLU A 149 -2.46 2.78 13.37
CA GLU A 149 -3.29 3.98 13.28
C GLU A 149 -3.13 4.68 11.93
N ALA A 150 -4.25 5.10 11.34
CA ALA A 150 -4.23 5.92 10.14
C ALA A 150 -3.89 7.37 10.52
N LYS A 151 -2.59 7.69 10.51
CA LYS A 151 -2.07 9.04 10.71
C LYS A 151 -1.52 9.58 9.41
N LYS A 152 -1.98 10.78 9.03
CA LYS A 152 -1.56 11.48 7.81
C LYS A 152 -0.03 11.56 7.73
N GLY A 153 0.52 11.13 6.59
CA GLY A 153 1.95 11.11 6.33
C GLY A 153 2.72 9.94 6.93
N ASN A 154 2.08 9.02 7.67
CA ASN A 154 2.74 7.84 8.19
C ASN A 154 2.79 6.72 7.14
N LEU A 155 3.90 5.96 7.15
CA LEU A 155 4.14 4.79 6.31
C LEU A 155 4.22 3.54 7.18
N ALA A 156 3.51 2.48 6.79
CA ALA A 156 3.72 1.12 7.30
C ALA A 156 4.41 0.28 6.21
N ILE A 157 5.37 -0.57 6.61
CA ILE A 157 6.03 -1.57 5.76
C ILE A 157 5.97 -2.92 6.45
N TRP A 158 5.58 -3.97 5.73
CA TRP A 158 5.47 -5.33 6.28
C TRP A 158 5.80 -6.41 5.24
N SER A 159 6.05 -7.64 5.72
CA SER A 159 6.23 -8.80 4.86
C SER A 159 4.93 -9.12 4.10
N ALA A 160 5.02 -9.34 2.80
CA ALA A 160 3.87 -9.65 1.94
C ALA A 160 3.21 -11.02 2.24
N GLY A 161 3.90 -11.89 2.98
CA GLY A 161 3.51 -13.28 3.19
C GLY A 161 2.36 -13.50 4.16
N TRP A 162 1.95 -14.76 4.27
CA TRP A 162 0.87 -15.25 5.13
C TRP A 162 1.06 -14.96 6.62
N THR A 163 2.26 -14.63 7.05
CA THR A 163 2.58 -14.23 8.43
C THR A 163 2.04 -12.85 8.80
N HIS A 164 1.64 -12.05 7.81
CA HIS A 164 1.11 -10.70 7.99
C HIS A 164 -0.29 -10.54 7.37
N PRO A 165 -1.27 -11.38 7.76
CA PRO A 165 -2.64 -11.11 7.35
C PRO A 165 -3.06 -9.77 7.93
N HIS A 166 -3.74 -8.96 7.13
CA HIS A 166 -4.18 -7.64 7.55
C HIS A 166 -5.52 -7.28 6.93
N LYS A 167 -6.19 -6.30 7.56
CA LYS A 167 -7.47 -5.78 7.11
C LYS A 167 -7.56 -4.29 7.41
N GLY A 168 -7.98 -3.51 6.42
CA GLY A 168 -8.36 -2.12 6.65
C GLY A 168 -9.62 -2.03 7.49
N GLN A 169 -9.61 -1.26 8.58
CA GLN A 169 -10.84 -0.93 9.28
C GLN A 169 -11.68 -0.01 8.39
N THR A 170 -12.98 -0.30 8.31
CA THR A 170 -13.94 0.46 7.51
C THR A 170 -14.23 1.80 8.17
N PRO A 171 -14.00 2.94 7.52
CA PRO A 171 -14.39 4.22 8.07
C PRO A 171 -15.92 4.28 8.19
N ASN A 172 -16.38 4.77 9.32
CA ASN A 172 -17.79 5.03 9.60
C ASN A 172 -18.09 6.53 9.70
N VAL A 173 -17.06 7.34 9.58
CA VAL A 173 -17.13 8.81 9.50
C VAL A 173 -15.94 9.31 8.67
N GLY A 174 -16.22 10.06 7.63
CA GLY A 174 -15.21 10.73 6.81
C GLY A 174 -14.65 9.85 5.69
N ILE A 175 -13.66 10.39 5.00
CA ILE A 175 -13.03 9.75 3.84
C ILE A 175 -11.61 9.36 4.20
N LYS A 176 -11.24 8.11 3.94
CA LYS A 176 -9.89 7.59 4.14
C LYS A 176 -9.17 7.49 2.80
N TYR A 177 -8.00 8.10 2.69
CA TYR A 177 -7.11 7.96 1.55
C TYR A 177 -5.82 7.27 1.98
N ILE A 178 -5.40 6.30 1.18
CA ILE A 178 -4.11 5.61 1.33
C ILE A 178 -3.39 5.50 -0.01
N ILE A 179 -2.07 5.34 0.06
CA ILE A 179 -1.26 4.82 -1.05
C ILE A 179 -0.83 3.42 -0.67
N THR A 180 -0.89 2.47 -1.57
CA THR A 180 -0.41 1.10 -1.34
C THR A 180 0.40 0.60 -2.52
N GLY A 181 1.46 -0.15 -2.23
CA GLY A 181 2.33 -0.75 -3.23
C GLY A 181 3.20 -1.85 -2.62
N TRP A 182 4.11 -2.36 -3.43
CA TRP A 182 4.86 -3.56 -3.09
C TRP A 182 6.35 -3.43 -3.43
N CYS A 183 7.14 -4.34 -2.85
CA CYS A 183 8.46 -4.67 -3.36
C CYS A 183 8.39 -6.09 -3.92
N HIS A 184 9.00 -6.31 -5.07
CA HIS A 184 8.96 -7.58 -5.81
C HIS A 184 10.34 -8.21 -5.90
N PHE A 185 10.42 -9.54 -5.84
CA PHE A 185 11.59 -10.24 -6.32
C PHE A 185 11.79 -9.93 -7.80
N ASN A 186 13.02 -9.65 -8.18
CA ASN A 186 13.37 -9.45 -9.58
C ASN A 186 13.38 -10.84 -10.25
N ASN A 187 12.39 -11.10 -11.10
CA ASN A 187 12.46 -12.26 -11.97
C ASN A 187 13.62 -12.01 -12.95
N ASN A 188 14.78 -12.63 -12.67
CA ASN A 188 15.80 -12.80 -13.70
C ASN A 188 15.24 -13.83 -14.69
N SER A 189 14.36 -13.39 -15.59
CA SER A 189 14.20 -14.05 -16.87
C SER A 189 15.38 -13.57 -17.71
N ASP A 190 16.43 -14.38 -17.75
CA ASP A 190 17.51 -14.25 -18.73
C ASP A 190 16.95 -14.21 -20.17
#